data_6657fc1e8e17c358ad37761e7ae81d9a
#
_entry.id   6657fc1e8e17c358ad37761e7ae81d9a
#
_cell.length_a   1.000
_cell.length_b   1.000
_cell.length_c   1.000
_cell.angle_alpha   90.00
_cell.angle_beta   90.00
_cell.angle_gamma   90.00
#
_symmetry.space_group_name_H-M   'P 1'
#
loop_
_entity.id
_entity.type
_entity.pdbx_description
1 polymer ?
#
loop_
_entity_poly.entity_id
_entity_poly.type
_entity_poly.pdbx_seq_one_letter_code
_entity_poly.pdbx_strand_id
1 'polypeptide(L)'
;SVVLRNFDKDKNIIRFHTDYRSPKLDDIKKNPNTVCLVYSYKLKTQLRIKTISSIHYDDSIWNDSWDKTGLSSRKCYLTKYDPSSHIEEKDDGLPLELKGKTPTSEQSEEGKKNFCVVDNKITEIDYLYLKSSGHERMVLDFNNNKSSWIAP
;
A
#
# COMPACT_ATOMS: atom_id res chain seq x y z
N SER A 1 5.21 4.95 -4.16
CA SER A 1 4.24 3.91 -4.61
C SER A 1 4.20 2.75 -3.62
N VAL A 2 3.10 2.01 -3.61
CA VAL A 2 2.88 0.82 -2.79
C VAL A 2 2.23 -0.28 -3.63
N VAL A 3 2.32 -1.52 -3.17
CA VAL A 3 1.66 -2.66 -3.83
C VAL A 3 0.36 -2.97 -3.10
N LEU A 4 -0.76 -3.01 -3.84
CA LEU A 4 -2.03 -3.50 -3.31
C LEU A 4 -1.88 -4.97 -2.89
N ARG A 5 -2.17 -5.28 -1.64
CA ARG A 5 -2.04 -6.64 -1.07
C ARG A 5 -3.37 -7.32 -0.87
N ASN A 6 -4.38 -6.56 -0.53
CA ASN A 6 -5.74 -7.09 -0.34
C ASN A 6 -6.79 -6.01 -0.63
N PHE A 7 -7.97 -6.46 -1.04
CA PHE A 7 -9.19 -5.67 -1.09
C PHE A 7 -10.31 -6.46 -0.42
N ASP A 8 -10.77 -5.96 0.71
CA ASP A 8 -11.95 -6.45 1.41
C ASP A 8 -13.18 -5.66 0.93
N LYS A 9 -13.95 -6.28 0.02
CA LYS A 9 -15.12 -5.63 -0.59
C LYS A 9 -16.27 -5.40 0.40
N ASP A 10 -16.39 -6.25 1.41
CA ASP A 10 -17.50 -6.18 2.37
C ASP A 10 -17.28 -5.05 3.38
N LYS A 11 -16.01 -4.77 3.69
CA LYS A 11 -15.58 -3.68 4.55
C LYS A 11 -15.18 -2.41 3.79
N ASN A 12 -15.07 -2.46 2.46
CA ASN A 12 -14.52 -1.40 1.62
C ASN A 12 -13.11 -0.97 2.09
N ILE A 13 -12.22 -1.94 2.30
CA ILE A 13 -10.85 -1.70 2.75
C ILE A 13 -9.87 -2.17 1.69
N ILE A 14 -8.95 -1.30 1.31
CA ILE A 14 -7.76 -1.65 0.54
C ILE A 14 -6.55 -1.68 1.46
N ARG A 15 -5.71 -2.72 1.32
CA ARG A 15 -4.56 -2.97 2.18
C ARG A 15 -3.26 -2.93 1.40
N PHE A 16 -2.25 -2.27 1.96
CA PHE A 16 -0.87 -2.39 1.52
C PHE A 16 0.07 -2.70 2.69
N HIS A 17 1.24 -3.24 2.37
CA HIS A 17 2.32 -3.44 3.32
C HIS A 17 3.41 -2.41 3.08
N THR A 18 4.08 -1.99 4.14
CA THR A 18 5.17 -1.03 4.08
C THR A 18 6.21 -1.33 5.17
N ASP A 19 7.36 -0.71 5.06
CA ASP A 19 8.35 -0.70 6.14
C ASP A 19 7.90 0.26 7.23
N TYR A 20 7.99 -0.18 8.49
CA TYR A 20 7.58 0.61 9.67
C TYR A 20 8.42 1.88 9.86
N ARG A 21 9.66 1.90 9.34
CA ARG A 21 10.57 3.04 9.36
C ARG A 21 10.28 4.06 8.26
N SER A 22 9.28 3.80 7.40
CA SER A 22 8.97 4.66 6.26
C SER A 22 8.34 6.00 6.71
N PRO A 23 8.82 7.16 6.20
CA PRO A 23 8.28 8.49 6.55
C PRO A 23 6.77 8.63 6.34
N LYS A 24 6.19 7.92 5.38
CA LYS A 24 4.73 7.95 5.13
C LYS A 24 3.89 7.56 6.35
N LEU A 25 4.44 6.76 7.28
CA LEU A 25 3.71 6.37 8.48
C LEU A 25 3.58 7.54 9.46
N ASP A 26 4.58 8.41 9.53
CA ASP A 26 4.51 9.62 10.34
C ASP A 26 3.48 10.61 9.78
N ASP A 27 3.38 10.69 8.45
CA ASP A 27 2.33 11.49 7.80
C ASP A 27 0.94 10.93 8.09
N ILE A 28 0.74 9.61 7.99
CA ILE A 28 -0.53 8.93 8.31
C ILE A 28 -0.89 9.08 9.80
N LYS A 29 0.09 9.01 10.71
CA LYS A 29 -0.16 9.22 12.15
C LYS A 29 -0.63 10.65 12.43
N LYS A 30 -0.10 11.65 11.74
CA LYS A 30 -0.51 13.06 11.86
C LYS A 30 -1.87 13.32 11.22
N ASN A 31 -2.13 12.71 10.05
CA ASN A 31 -3.38 12.85 9.31
C ASN A 31 -3.73 11.53 8.61
N PRO A 32 -4.74 10.80 9.11
CA PRO A 32 -5.14 9.52 8.52
C PRO A 32 -5.91 9.65 7.19
N ASN A 33 -6.28 10.87 6.78
CA ASN A 33 -6.94 11.08 5.50
C ASN A 33 -5.92 10.96 4.37
N THR A 34 -6.07 9.96 3.54
CA THR A 34 -5.14 9.64 2.46
C THR A 34 -5.86 9.51 1.12
N VAL A 35 -5.11 9.61 0.05
CA VAL A 35 -5.61 9.37 -1.31
C VAL A 35 -4.73 8.33 -1.98
N CYS A 36 -5.34 7.25 -2.45
CA CYS A 36 -4.68 6.26 -3.29
C CYS A 36 -5.00 6.54 -4.75
N LEU A 37 -3.97 6.72 -5.58
CA LEU A 37 -4.10 6.85 -7.02
C LEU A 37 -3.81 5.50 -7.67
N VAL A 38 -4.76 5.01 -8.46
CA VAL A 38 -4.62 3.79 -9.26
C VAL A 38 -4.85 4.13 -10.72
N TYR A 39 -3.99 3.64 -11.61
CA TYR A 39 -4.18 3.78 -13.05
C TYR A 39 -4.02 2.43 -13.73
N SER A 40 -5.00 2.07 -14.53
CA SER A 40 -4.94 0.89 -15.38
C SER A 40 -4.81 1.31 -16.86
N TYR A 41 -3.65 1.10 -17.44
CA TYR A 41 -3.43 1.37 -18.87
C TYR A 41 -4.37 0.54 -19.75
N LYS A 42 -4.53 -0.75 -19.42
CA LYS A 42 -5.40 -1.68 -20.17
C LYS A 42 -6.87 -1.24 -20.16
N LEU A 43 -7.35 -0.78 -19.01
CA LEU A 43 -8.74 -0.32 -18.84
C LEU A 43 -8.89 1.17 -19.15
N LYS A 44 -7.81 1.89 -19.42
CA LYS A 44 -7.78 3.35 -19.59
C LYS A 44 -8.51 4.09 -18.47
N THR A 45 -8.36 3.60 -17.25
CA THR A 45 -9.13 4.04 -16.09
C THR A 45 -8.20 4.55 -15.01
N GLN A 46 -8.51 5.72 -14.47
CA GLN A 46 -7.88 6.28 -13.28
C GLN A 46 -8.89 6.27 -12.13
N LEU A 47 -8.42 5.83 -10.96
CA LEU A 47 -9.17 5.92 -9.71
C LEU A 47 -8.40 6.79 -8.73
N ARG A 48 -9.05 7.82 -8.19
CA ARG A 48 -8.61 8.54 -6.98
C ARG A 48 -9.48 8.06 -5.84
N ILE A 49 -8.89 7.33 -4.92
CA ILE A 49 -9.60 6.68 -3.82
C ILE A 49 -9.27 7.44 -2.55
N LYS A 50 -10.22 8.22 -2.02
CA LYS A 50 -10.09 8.85 -0.70
C LYS A 50 -10.33 7.80 0.38
N THR A 51 -9.48 7.80 1.37
CA THR A 51 -9.52 6.79 2.43
C THR A 51 -9.18 7.38 3.78
N ILE A 52 -9.60 6.68 4.85
CA ILE A 52 -9.11 6.86 6.20
C ILE A 52 -8.19 5.68 6.48
N SER A 53 -6.92 5.95 6.75
CA SER A 53 -5.88 4.95 6.97
C SER A 53 -5.75 4.56 8.43
N SER A 54 -5.53 3.27 8.69
CA SER A 54 -5.20 2.71 10.00
C SER A 54 -3.89 1.93 9.89
N ILE A 55 -2.99 2.15 10.83
CA ILE A 55 -1.69 1.47 10.91
C ILE A 55 -1.83 0.29 11.85
N HIS A 56 -1.40 -0.90 11.39
CA HIS A 56 -1.33 -2.13 12.16
C HIS A 56 0.12 -2.54 12.34
N TYR A 57 0.54 -2.60 13.60
CA TYR A 57 1.86 -3.01 14.04
C TYR A 57 1.73 -3.68 15.41
N ASP A 58 2.33 -4.86 15.57
CA ASP A 58 2.27 -5.67 16.79
C ASP A 58 0.83 -6.03 17.24
N ASP A 59 -0.06 -6.26 16.26
CA ASP A 59 -1.44 -6.71 16.48
C ASP A 59 -1.75 -7.98 15.67
N SER A 60 -2.98 -8.50 15.79
CA SER A 60 -3.39 -9.72 15.08
C SER A 60 -3.38 -9.56 13.57
N ILE A 61 -3.76 -8.39 13.04
CA ILE A 61 -3.77 -8.10 11.59
C ILE A 61 -2.34 -8.11 11.04
N TRP A 62 -1.41 -7.52 11.78
CA TRP A 62 0.01 -7.51 11.46
C TRP A 62 0.60 -8.92 11.45
N ASN A 63 0.32 -9.74 12.48
CA ASN A 63 0.77 -11.12 12.57
C ASN A 63 0.24 -11.96 11.41
N ASP A 64 -1.09 -11.95 11.19
CA ASP A 64 -1.74 -12.71 10.12
C ASP A 64 -1.23 -12.31 8.73
N SER A 65 -0.94 -11.01 8.54
CA SER A 65 -0.42 -10.50 7.27
C SER A 65 1.02 -10.92 7.04
N TRP A 66 1.85 -10.92 8.09
CA TRP A 66 3.22 -11.42 8.03
C TRP A 66 3.24 -12.89 7.65
N ASP A 67 2.45 -13.72 8.32
CA ASP A 67 2.43 -15.18 8.10
C ASP A 67 2.00 -15.53 6.66
N LYS A 68 1.10 -14.74 6.07
CA LYS A 68 0.67 -14.89 4.67
C LYS A 68 1.62 -14.26 3.66
N THR A 69 2.62 -13.50 4.11
CA THR A 69 3.58 -12.84 3.19
C THR A 69 4.67 -13.83 2.79
N GLY A 70 4.80 -14.08 1.49
CA GLY A 70 5.82 -15.00 0.95
C GLY A 70 7.24 -14.51 1.22
N LEU A 71 8.19 -15.46 1.38
CA LEU A 71 9.57 -15.20 1.77
C LEU A 71 10.29 -14.17 0.87
N SER A 72 10.06 -14.21 -0.44
CA SER A 72 10.62 -13.23 -1.38
C SER A 72 10.15 -11.80 -1.10
N SER A 73 8.90 -11.64 -0.60
CA SER A 73 8.37 -10.32 -0.22
C SER A 73 8.85 -9.90 1.16
N ARG A 74 9.00 -10.84 2.10
CA ARG A 74 9.57 -10.59 3.44
C ARG A 74 11.00 -10.04 3.35
N LYS A 75 11.75 -10.45 2.33
CA LYS A 75 13.11 -9.99 2.07
C LYS A 75 13.23 -8.46 2.04
N CYS A 76 12.22 -7.74 1.55
CA CYS A 76 12.24 -6.27 1.49
C CYS A 76 12.37 -5.59 2.86
N TYR A 77 12.07 -6.30 3.96
CA TYR A 77 12.13 -5.80 5.32
C TYR A 77 13.45 -6.11 6.04
N LEU A 78 14.38 -6.82 5.35
CA LEU A 78 15.71 -7.16 5.87
C LEU A 78 16.77 -6.12 5.55
N THR A 79 16.40 -5.01 4.92
CA THR A 79 17.34 -3.96 4.55
C THR A 79 17.85 -3.20 5.77
N LYS A 80 19.15 -2.86 5.76
CA LYS A 80 19.79 -2.07 6.83
C LYS A 80 19.41 -0.59 6.81
N TYR A 81 18.99 -0.08 5.65
CA TYR A 81 18.63 1.31 5.48
C TYR A 81 17.13 1.54 5.68
N ASP A 82 16.78 2.66 6.27
CA ASP A 82 15.42 3.14 6.33
C ASP A 82 14.95 3.57 4.93
N PRO A 83 13.70 3.29 4.55
CA PRO A 83 13.17 3.73 3.26
C PRO A 83 13.31 5.26 3.07
N SER A 84 13.81 5.66 1.90
CA SER A 84 14.05 7.06 1.53
C SER A 84 15.21 7.75 2.26
N SER A 85 16.03 7.04 3.04
CA SER A 85 17.26 7.60 3.58
C SER A 85 18.30 7.87 2.47
N HIS A 86 19.11 8.88 2.67
CA HIS A 86 20.24 9.15 1.78
C HIS A 86 21.34 8.12 2.00
N ILE A 87 21.92 7.63 0.91
CA ILE A 87 23.07 6.73 0.88
C ILE A 87 24.12 7.30 -0.08
N GLU A 88 25.40 7.13 0.22
CA GLU A 88 26.50 7.70 -0.60
C GLU A 88 26.67 6.93 -1.92
N GLU A 89 26.49 5.62 -1.90
CA GLU A 89 26.64 4.75 -3.08
C GLU A 89 25.39 3.88 -3.29
N LYS A 90 25.23 3.41 -4.53
CA LYS A 90 24.13 2.51 -4.90
C LYS A 90 24.24 1.19 -4.13
N ASP A 91 23.38 0.97 -3.17
CA ASP A 91 23.25 -0.27 -2.41
C ASP A 91 21.75 -0.58 -2.17
N ASP A 92 21.39 -1.85 -2.24
CA ASP A 92 20.03 -2.34 -1.92
C ASP A 92 19.81 -2.52 -0.40
N GLY A 93 20.88 -2.41 0.39
CA GLY A 93 20.86 -2.55 1.84
C GLY A 93 20.63 -3.98 2.33
N LEU A 94 20.57 -4.96 1.45
CA LEU A 94 20.38 -6.35 1.85
C LEU A 94 21.68 -6.96 2.38
N PRO A 95 21.58 -7.91 3.35
CA PRO A 95 22.71 -8.75 3.73
C PRO A 95 23.35 -9.45 2.53
N LEU A 96 24.68 -9.54 2.49
CA LEU A 96 25.41 -10.10 1.35
C LEU A 96 24.96 -11.52 1.01
N GLU A 97 24.69 -12.34 2.02
CA GLU A 97 24.23 -13.73 1.88
C GLU A 97 22.84 -13.86 1.25
N LEU A 98 22.04 -12.78 1.26
CA LEU A 98 20.69 -12.73 0.69
C LEU A 98 20.63 -12.06 -0.68
N LYS A 99 21.74 -11.48 -1.17
CA LYS A 99 21.77 -10.87 -2.52
C LYS A 99 21.52 -11.95 -3.59
N GLY A 100 20.49 -11.73 -4.41
CA GLY A 100 20.07 -12.68 -5.46
C GLY A 100 19.36 -13.95 -4.96
N LYS A 101 19.13 -14.12 -3.63
CA LYS A 101 18.51 -15.32 -3.05
C LYS A 101 17.21 -14.97 -2.33
N THR A 102 16.36 -15.99 -2.15
CA THR A 102 15.19 -15.91 -1.25
C THR A 102 15.66 -16.34 0.15
N PRO A 103 15.30 -15.59 1.21
CA PRO A 103 15.64 -15.97 2.59
C PRO A 103 14.90 -17.25 2.99
N THR A 104 15.44 -17.97 3.96
CA THR A 104 14.70 -19.01 4.68
C THR A 104 13.62 -18.37 5.56
N SER A 105 12.69 -19.17 6.10
CA SER A 105 11.70 -18.68 7.05
C SER A 105 12.36 -18.03 8.26
N GLU A 106 13.35 -18.71 8.86
CA GLU A 106 14.10 -18.23 10.00
C GLU A 106 14.83 -16.91 9.72
N GLN A 107 15.57 -16.83 8.61
CA GLN A 107 16.23 -15.59 8.19
C GLN A 107 15.23 -14.44 7.97
N SER A 108 14.03 -14.75 7.48
CA SER A 108 13.03 -13.72 7.19
C SER A 108 12.43 -13.09 8.44
N GLU A 109 12.42 -13.79 9.59
CA GLU A 109 11.82 -13.31 10.85
C GLU A 109 12.52 -12.04 11.38
N GLU A 110 13.80 -11.85 11.09
CA GLU A 110 14.54 -10.61 11.41
C GLU A 110 13.89 -9.35 10.79
N GLY A 111 13.20 -9.51 9.66
CA GLY A 111 12.51 -8.43 8.98
C GLY A 111 11.15 -8.08 9.58
N LYS A 112 10.57 -8.93 10.43
CA LYS A 112 9.22 -8.73 10.98
C LYS A 112 9.09 -7.42 11.75
N LYS A 113 10.12 -7.02 12.50
CA LYS A 113 10.19 -5.74 13.22
C LYS A 113 10.06 -4.50 12.33
N ASN A 114 10.42 -4.63 11.05
CA ASN A 114 10.31 -3.56 10.06
C ASN A 114 9.02 -3.67 9.22
N PHE A 115 8.24 -4.73 9.39
CA PHE A 115 7.00 -4.93 8.64
C PHE A 115 5.86 -4.13 9.26
N CYS A 116 5.02 -3.57 8.41
CA CYS A 116 3.85 -2.81 8.83
C CYS A 116 2.71 -2.99 7.82
N VAL A 117 1.50 -3.03 8.31
CA VAL A 117 0.28 -3.11 7.51
C VAL A 117 -0.48 -1.79 7.61
N VAL A 118 -1.01 -1.32 6.48
CA VAL A 118 -1.89 -0.15 6.45
C VAL A 118 -3.19 -0.55 5.77
N ASP A 119 -4.27 -0.44 6.54
CA ASP A 119 -5.64 -0.54 6.05
C ASP A 119 -6.18 0.83 5.72
N ASN A 120 -6.82 0.94 4.56
CA ASN A 120 -7.35 2.18 4.03
C ASN A 120 -8.84 1.99 3.79
N LYS A 121 -9.68 2.48 4.71
CA LYS A 121 -11.13 2.47 4.59
C LYS A 121 -11.55 3.46 3.52
N ILE A 122 -12.17 2.97 2.47
CA ILE A 122 -12.63 3.80 1.34
C ILE A 122 -13.80 4.69 1.81
N THR A 123 -13.69 5.97 1.53
CA THR A 123 -14.75 6.97 1.78
C THR A 123 -15.34 7.51 0.48
N GLU A 124 -14.50 7.66 -0.57
CA GLU A 124 -14.93 8.15 -1.88
C GLU A 124 -14.04 7.56 -2.97
N ILE A 125 -14.61 7.29 -4.13
CA ILE A 125 -13.87 6.96 -5.36
C ILE A 125 -14.26 7.96 -6.44
N ASP A 126 -13.27 8.69 -6.97
CA ASP A 126 -13.36 9.48 -8.19
C ASP A 126 -12.84 8.60 -9.34
N TYR A 127 -13.77 8.13 -10.16
CA TYR A 127 -13.53 7.28 -11.32
C TYR A 127 -13.46 8.12 -12.58
N LEU A 128 -12.39 7.98 -13.35
CA LEU A 128 -12.22 8.63 -14.66
C LEU A 128 -11.88 7.58 -15.72
N TYR A 129 -12.73 7.43 -16.71
CA TYR A 129 -12.48 6.58 -17.88
C TYR A 129 -12.06 7.45 -19.09
N LEU A 130 -10.89 7.14 -19.65
CA LEU A 130 -10.27 7.89 -20.74
C LEU A 130 -10.66 7.29 -22.10
N LYS A 131 -11.70 7.82 -22.72
CA LYS A 131 -12.16 7.44 -24.07
C LYS A 131 -11.76 8.50 -25.11
N SER A 132 -11.37 8.06 -26.29
CA SER A 132 -11.18 8.96 -27.45
C SER A 132 -12.47 9.59 -27.94
N SER A 133 -13.61 8.93 -27.72
CA SER A 133 -14.96 9.43 -28.05
C SER A 133 -15.59 10.36 -27.01
N GLY A 134 -14.86 10.67 -25.95
CA GLY A 134 -15.33 11.45 -24.79
C GLY A 134 -15.08 10.72 -23.47
N HIS A 135 -14.51 11.43 -22.52
CA HIS A 135 -14.23 10.87 -21.20
C HIS A 135 -15.51 10.72 -20.36
N GLU A 136 -15.50 9.78 -19.43
CA GLU A 136 -16.58 9.59 -18.47
C GLU A 136 -16.00 9.70 -17.06
N ARG A 137 -16.66 10.48 -16.18
CA ARG A 137 -16.22 10.66 -14.80
C ARG A 137 -17.37 10.55 -13.82
N MET A 138 -17.17 9.80 -12.75
CA MET A 138 -18.16 9.55 -11.72
C MET A 138 -17.51 9.65 -10.34
N VAL A 139 -18.24 10.18 -9.37
CA VAL A 139 -17.89 10.10 -7.96
C VAL A 139 -18.82 9.13 -7.26
N LEU A 140 -18.23 8.22 -6.49
CA LEU A 140 -18.90 7.25 -5.62
C LEU A 140 -18.61 7.64 -4.17
N ASP A 141 -19.63 8.09 -3.44
CA ASP A 141 -19.55 8.47 -2.02
C ASP A 141 -20.04 7.30 -1.16
N PHE A 142 -19.10 6.64 -0.48
CA PHE A 142 -19.38 5.48 0.36
C PHE A 142 -19.99 5.86 1.72
N ASN A 143 -19.78 7.09 2.19
CA ASN A 143 -20.34 7.54 3.45
C ASN A 143 -21.86 7.78 3.34
N ASN A 144 -22.30 8.27 2.18
CA ASN A 144 -23.71 8.59 1.92
C ASN A 144 -24.39 7.58 0.99
N ASN A 145 -23.67 6.54 0.55
CA ASN A 145 -24.14 5.55 -0.43
C ASN A 145 -24.74 6.20 -1.68
N LYS A 146 -24.02 7.17 -2.25
CA LYS A 146 -24.45 7.96 -3.42
C LYS A 146 -23.42 7.87 -4.54
N SER A 147 -23.91 8.00 -5.76
CA SER A 147 -23.06 8.17 -6.95
C SER A 147 -23.58 9.31 -7.81
N SER A 148 -22.68 10.01 -8.47
CA SER A 148 -23.03 11.10 -9.39
C SER A 148 -22.02 11.19 -10.53
N TRP A 149 -22.56 11.41 -11.73
CA TRP A 149 -21.75 11.80 -12.88
C TRP A 149 -21.30 13.25 -12.73
N ILE A 150 -20.05 13.51 -13.04
CA ILE A 150 -19.49 14.85 -13.05
C ILE A 150 -18.75 15.09 -14.38
N ALA A 151 -18.56 16.33 -14.74
CA ALA A 151 -17.78 16.68 -15.94
C ALA A 151 -16.33 16.16 -15.79
N PRO A 152 -15.75 15.52 -16.82
CA PRO A 152 -14.39 15.01 -16.82
C PRO A 152 -13.32 16.09 -16.81
#